data_e75095778d42901e4856bac0f45d2989
#
_entry.id   e75095778d42901e4856bac0f45d2989
#
_cell.length_a   1.000
_cell.length_b   1.000
_cell.length_c   1.000
_cell.angle_alpha   90.00
_cell.angle_beta   90.00
_cell.angle_gamma   90.00
#
_symmetry.space_group_name_H-M   'P 1'
#
loop_
_entity.id
_entity.type
_entity.pdbx_description
1 polymer ?
#
loop_
_entity_poly.entity_id
_entity_poly.type
_entity_poly.pdbx_seq_one_letter_code
_entity_poly.pdbx_strand_id
1 'polypeptide(L)'
;MRIDVQASGGSFDHLAEQMLSMLGQMTEKNWFQSHGSDRWQPKLNLYETPAWYVVCVELAGMQGTQIDVRICEGVLEIRGSRNRPEFPKPVCGGRESPSPEEMSVHVMEIDSGPFHRKLRVPTDCDEDRIKALYKHGYLWIVLPRKCE
;
A
#
# COMPACT_ATOMS: atom_id res chain seq x y z
N MET A 1 -5.86 15.65 6.08
CA MET A 1 -5.41 14.93 7.28
C MET A 1 -4.39 13.88 6.88
N ARG A 2 -3.27 13.85 7.55
CA ARG A 2 -2.26 12.81 7.38
C ARG A 2 -2.62 11.61 8.27
N ILE A 3 -2.48 10.42 7.72
CA ILE A 3 -2.74 9.16 8.41
C ILE A 3 -1.40 8.54 8.77
N ASP A 4 -1.18 8.28 10.07
CA ASP A 4 0.05 7.63 10.52
C ASP A 4 0.04 6.15 10.14
N VAL A 5 1.10 5.73 9.46
CA VAL A 5 1.33 4.32 9.11
C VAL A 5 2.01 3.63 10.29
N GLN A 6 1.31 2.73 10.94
CA GLN A 6 1.83 1.98 12.07
C GLN A 6 2.66 0.77 11.58
N ALA A 7 3.79 0.54 12.24
CA ALA A 7 4.53 -0.71 12.10
C ALA A 7 3.93 -1.75 13.07
N SER A 8 3.77 -2.98 12.60
CA SER A 8 3.06 -4.09 13.22
C SER A 8 3.11 -4.21 14.75
N GLY A 9 1.97 -4.25 15.41
CA GLY A 9 1.79 -4.57 16.83
C GLY A 9 0.35 -4.93 17.18
N GLY A 10 0.12 -6.18 17.35
CA GLY A 10 -0.85 -6.84 18.23
C GLY A 10 -2.33 -6.87 17.86
N SER A 11 -3.07 -5.81 17.79
CA SER A 11 -4.55 -5.89 17.68
C SER A 11 -5.10 -5.70 16.26
N PHE A 12 -4.30 -5.11 15.38
CA PHE A 12 -4.65 -4.88 13.98
C PHE A 12 -4.56 -6.16 13.13
N ASP A 13 -3.66 -7.07 13.49
CA ASP A 13 -3.43 -8.31 12.76
C ASP A 13 -4.69 -9.19 12.72
N HIS A 14 -5.38 -9.28 13.85
CA HIS A 14 -6.59 -10.08 13.96
C HIS A 14 -7.76 -9.49 13.15
N LEU A 15 -7.86 -8.16 13.08
CA LEU A 15 -8.88 -7.49 12.30
C LEU A 15 -8.66 -7.68 10.79
N ALA A 16 -7.42 -7.53 10.33
CA ALA A 16 -7.05 -7.73 8.93
C ALA A 16 -7.26 -9.20 8.50
N GLU A 17 -6.91 -10.17 9.35
CA GLU A 17 -7.14 -11.60 9.09
C GLU A 17 -8.63 -11.96 9.04
N GLN A 18 -9.44 -11.41 9.94
CA GLN A 18 -10.89 -11.60 9.92
C GLN A 18 -11.53 -11.00 8.68
N MET A 19 -11.05 -9.85 8.21
CA MET A 19 -11.55 -9.20 7.01
C MET A 19 -11.21 -9.99 5.74
N LEU A 20 -10.01 -10.55 5.66
CA LEU A 20 -9.59 -11.40 4.53
C LEU A 20 -10.43 -12.68 4.43
N SER A 21 -10.89 -13.23 5.55
CA SER A 21 -11.73 -14.43 5.57
C SER A 21 -13.17 -14.20 5.12
N MET A 22 -13.64 -12.95 5.12
CA MET A 22 -15.00 -12.56 4.72
C MET A 22 -15.16 -12.21 3.24
N LEU A 23 -14.10 -12.30 2.44
CA LEU A 23 -14.01 -11.80 1.08
C LEU A 23 -14.67 -12.69 0.00
N GLY A 24 -15.79 -13.29 0.28
CA GLY A 24 -16.52 -14.10 -0.69
C GLY A 24 -17.39 -13.34 -1.70
N GLN A 25 -17.59 -12.04 -1.57
CA GLN A 25 -18.51 -11.29 -2.42
C GLN A 25 -17.96 -9.92 -2.82
N MET A 26 -17.51 -9.80 -4.05
CA MET A 26 -17.21 -8.52 -4.70
C MET A 26 -18.52 -7.86 -5.14
N THR A 27 -18.82 -6.69 -4.59
CA THR A 27 -19.82 -5.79 -5.16
C THR A 27 -19.10 -4.71 -5.96
N GLU A 28 -19.45 -4.59 -7.24
CA GLU A 28 -18.95 -3.54 -8.12
C GLU A 28 -19.47 -2.17 -7.66
N LYS A 29 -18.68 -1.46 -6.86
CA LYS A 29 -18.86 -0.01 -6.66
C LYS A 29 -17.83 0.73 -7.49
N ASN A 30 -18.28 1.77 -8.19
CA ASN A 30 -17.43 2.62 -9.02
C ASN A 30 -16.43 3.42 -8.17
N TRP A 31 -15.29 2.83 -7.92
CA TRP A 31 -14.15 3.56 -7.39
C TRP A 31 -13.39 4.20 -8.56
N PHE A 32 -13.39 5.52 -8.60
CA PHE A 32 -12.63 6.24 -9.60
C PHE A 32 -11.15 6.13 -9.29
N GLN A 33 -10.43 5.40 -10.12
CA GLN A 33 -8.98 5.36 -10.12
C GLN A 33 -8.45 6.45 -11.04
N SER A 34 -7.85 7.51 -10.48
CA SER A 34 -7.15 8.52 -11.26
C SER A 34 -5.77 8.01 -11.64
N HIS A 35 -5.55 7.75 -12.92
CA HIS A 35 -4.23 7.45 -13.47
C HIS A 35 -3.50 8.79 -13.71
N GLY A 36 -2.55 9.13 -12.84
CA GLY A 36 -1.63 10.26 -13.05
C GLY A 36 -0.27 9.76 -13.51
N SER A 37 0.17 10.21 -14.70
CA SER A 37 1.52 10.25 -15.31
C SER A 37 2.58 9.18 -14.94
N ASP A 38 3.41 8.82 -15.88
CA ASP A 38 4.76 8.19 -15.98
C ASP A 38 5.45 7.55 -14.74
N ARG A 39 4.82 7.52 -13.59
CA ARG A 39 5.32 6.88 -12.37
C ARG A 39 4.78 5.47 -12.29
N TRP A 40 5.59 4.55 -11.75
CA TRP A 40 5.07 3.22 -11.51
C TRP A 40 3.88 3.25 -10.54
N GLN A 41 2.94 2.34 -10.73
CA GLN A 41 1.71 2.26 -9.96
C GLN A 41 1.72 0.98 -9.12
N PRO A 42 1.93 1.05 -7.80
CA PRO A 42 1.80 -0.12 -6.95
C PRO A 42 0.40 -0.70 -7.10
N LYS A 43 0.34 -2.02 -7.25
CA LYS A 43 -0.93 -2.73 -7.35
C LYS A 43 -1.66 -2.68 -6.03
N LEU A 44 -2.97 -2.51 -6.09
CA LEU A 44 -3.81 -2.49 -4.89
C LEU A 44 -5.10 -3.29 -5.11
N ASN A 45 -5.61 -3.79 -4.01
CA ASN A 45 -6.95 -4.36 -3.91
C ASN A 45 -7.80 -3.46 -3.03
N LEU A 46 -9.07 -3.37 -3.37
CA LEU A 46 -10.07 -2.68 -2.57
C LEU A 46 -11.17 -3.66 -2.23
N TYR A 47 -11.49 -3.73 -0.96
CA TYR A 47 -12.50 -4.61 -0.40
C TYR A 47 -13.57 -3.82 0.31
N GLU A 48 -14.81 -4.30 0.26
CA GLU A 48 -15.93 -3.73 0.98
C GLU A 48 -16.59 -4.78 1.87
N THR A 49 -16.91 -4.37 3.08
CA THR A 49 -17.73 -5.13 4.03
C THR A 49 -18.89 -4.23 4.50
N PRO A 50 -19.88 -4.76 5.22
CA PRO A 50 -20.94 -3.93 5.78
C PRO A 50 -20.45 -2.79 6.68
N ALA A 51 -19.29 -2.97 7.36
CA ALA A 51 -18.77 -2.00 8.35
C ALA A 51 -17.56 -1.21 7.87
N TRP A 52 -16.85 -1.66 6.82
CA TRP A 52 -15.54 -1.14 6.45
C TRP A 52 -15.29 -1.21 4.95
N TYR A 53 -14.42 -0.28 4.48
CA TYR A 53 -13.66 -0.48 3.25
C TYR A 53 -12.21 -0.78 3.63
N VAL A 54 -11.53 -1.63 2.88
CA VAL A 54 -10.12 -1.98 3.13
C VAL A 54 -9.35 -1.88 1.84
N VAL A 55 -8.30 -1.09 1.87
CA VAL A 55 -7.33 -0.98 0.78
C VAL A 55 -6.08 -1.76 1.15
N CYS A 56 -5.63 -2.64 0.27
CA CYS A 56 -4.37 -3.37 0.39
C CYS A 56 -3.46 -2.98 -0.77
N VAL A 57 -2.29 -2.44 -0.49
CA VAL A 57 -1.31 -2.01 -1.50
C VAL A 57 -0.06 -2.86 -1.40
N GLU A 58 0.39 -3.42 -2.53
CA GLU A 58 1.64 -4.18 -2.60
C GLU A 58 2.83 -3.20 -2.66
N LEU A 59 3.62 -3.17 -1.59
CA LEU A 59 4.75 -2.27 -1.39
C LEU A 59 5.96 -2.99 -0.77
N ALA A 60 6.25 -4.20 -1.26
CA ALA A 60 7.39 -4.98 -0.78
C ALA A 60 8.70 -4.20 -0.83
N GLY A 61 9.57 -4.41 0.15
CA GLY A 61 10.90 -3.80 0.22
C GLY A 61 10.91 -2.34 0.71
N MET A 62 9.79 -1.85 1.25
CA MET A 62 9.70 -0.52 1.85
C MET A 62 9.69 -0.57 3.38
N GLN A 63 9.88 0.59 4.00
CA GLN A 63 9.62 0.81 5.41
C GLN A 63 8.37 1.68 5.56
N GLY A 64 7.61 1.48 6.64
CA GLY A 64 6.39 2.27 6.89
C GLY A 64 6.63 3.79 6.91
N THR A 65 7.81 4.23 7.36
CA THR A 65 8.23 5.63 7.38
C THR A 65 8.43 6.25 5.99
N GLN A 66 8.59 5.43 4.94
CA GLN A 66 8.73 5.86 3.55
C GLN A 66 7.39 6.00 2.82
N ILE A 67 6.29 5.68 3.49
CA ILE A 67 4.95 5.70 2.94
C ILE A 67 4.16 6.84 3.58
N ASP A 68 3.65 7.74 2.76
CA ASP A 68 2.79 8.85 3.18
C ASP A 68 1.35 8.55 2.74
N VAL A 69 0.44 8.53 3.71
CA VAL A 69 -0.99 8.31 3.49
C VAL A 69 -1.75 9.52 3.98
N ARG A 70 -2.57 10.10 3.11
CA ARG A 70 -3.38 11.28 3.41
C ARG A 70 -4.80 11.11 2.91
N ILE A 71 -5.72 11.77 3.58
CA ILE A 71 -7.07 11.99 3.07
C ILE A 71 -7.35 13.49 3.01
N CYS A 72 -7.93 13.91 1.91
CA CYS A 72 -8.33 15.30 1.70
C CYS A 72 -9.51 15.34 0.74
N GLU A 73 -10.59 16.00 1.16
CA GLU A 73 -11.79 16.19 0.35
C GLU A 73 -12.35 14.90 -0.28
N GLY A 74 -12.40 13.83 0.49
CA GLY A 74 -12.88 12.53 0.01
C GLY A 74 -11.95 11.81 -0.96
N VAL A 75 -10.66 12.20 -0.98
CA VAL A 75 -9.63 11.53 -1.79
C VAL A 75 -8.56 10.96 -0.86
N LEU A 76 -8.40 9.65 -0.89
CA LEU A 76 -7.29 8.96 -0.25
C LEU A 76 -6.07 8.99 -1.18
N GLU A 77 -4.98 9.55 -0.69
CA GLU A 77 -3.71 9.62 -1.42
C GLU A 77 -2.66 8.76 -0.72
N ILE A 78 -1.94 7.97 -1.50
CA ILE A 78 -0.85 7.12 -1.05
C ILE A 78 0.37 7.46 -1.88
N ARG A 79 1.42 7.93 -1.23
CA ARG A 79 2.66 8.39 -1.86
C ARG A 79 3.87 7.73 -1.23
N GLY A 80 4.92 7.61 -2.02
CA GLY A 80 6.21 7.14 -1.54
C GLY A 80 7.21 7.00 -2.66
N SER A 81 8.37 6.46 -2.31
CA SER A 81 9.38 6.08 -3.29
C SER A 81 10.03 4.78 -2.85
N ARG A 82 10.02 3.79 -3.73
CA ARG A 82 10.67 2.49 -3.49
C ARG A 82 12.05 2.47 -4.13
N ASN A 83 13.06 2.16 -3.33
CA ASN A 83 14.40 1.95 -3.84
C ASN A 83 14.46 0.66 -4.66
N ARG A 84 15.39 0.59 -5.60
CA ARG A 84 15.71 -0.66 -6.28
C ARG A 84 16.21 -1.70 -5.27
N PRO A 85 15.88 -2.99 -5.46
CA PRO A 85 16.46 -4.03 -4.63
C PRO A 85 17.99 -4.00 -4.69
N GLU A 86 18.62 -4.06 -3.54
CA GLU A 86 20.07 -4.16 -3.40
C GLU A 86 20.49 -5.62 -3.23
N PHE A 87 21.66 -5.98 -3.76
CA PHE A 87 22.20 -7.32 -3.58
C PHE A 87 22.60 -7.53 -2.12
N PRO A 88 21.99 -8.49 -1.41
CA PRO A 88 22.39 -8.78 -0.04
C PRO A 88 23.79 -9.41 -0.01
N LYS A 89 24.64 -8.94 0.90
CA LYS A 89 26.02 -9.42 1.05
C LYS A 89 26.20 -10.95 1.11
N PRO A 90 25.34 -11.70 1.79
CA PRO A 90 25.44 -13.18 1.78
C PRO A 90 25.29 -13.80 0.40
N VAL A 91 24.43 -13.23 -0.47
CA VAL A 91 24.20 -13.71 -1.84
C VAL A 91 25.43 -13.47 -2.72
N CYS A 92 26.13 -12.37 -2.47
CA CYS A 92 27.35 -12.03 -3.23
C CYS A 92 28.64 -12.67 -2.65
N GLY A 93 28.52 -13.63 -1.74
CA GLY A 93 29.66 -14.31 -1.13
C GLY A 93 30.54 -13.41 -0.29
N GLY A 94 29.97 -12.39 0.35
CA GLY A 94 30.67 -11.41 1.18
C GLY A 94 31.41 -10.33 0.39
N ARG A 95 31.32 -10.30 -0.92
CA ARG A 95 31.83 -9.21 -1.76
C ARG A 95 30.90 -8.00 -1.70
N GLU A 96 31.41 -6.84 -2.06
CA GLU A 96 30.58 -5.68 -2.29
C GLU A 96 29.57 -5.94 -3.43
N SER A 97 28.43 -5.28 -3.39
CA SER A 97 27.47 -5.34 -4.49
C SER A 97 28.15 -4.92 -5.78
N PRO A 98 27.90 -5.61 -6.91
CA PRO A 98 28.52 -5.23 -8.16
C PRO A 98 28.16 -3.80 -8.55
N SER A 99 29.10 -3.08 -9.13
CA SER A 99 28.84 -1.75 -9.67
C SER A 99 27.90 -1.84 -10.88
N PRO A 100 27.16 -0.78 -11.23
CA PRO A 100 26.30 -0.77 -12.43
C PRO A 100 27.07 -1.15 -13.73
N GLU A 101 28.34 -0.85 -13.78
CA GLU A 101 29.20 -1.15 -14.94
C GLU A 101 29.57 -2.63 -15.06
N GLU A 102 29.54 -3.36 -13.94
CA GLU A 102 29.81 -4.79 -13.86
C GLU A 102 28.56 -5.66 -14.08
N MET A 103 27.40 -5.04 -14.17
CA MET A 103 26.11 -5.74 -14.30
C MET A 103 25.56 -5.68 -15.71
N SER A 104 25.11 -6.82 -16.21
CA SER A 104 24.24 -6.90 -17.37
C SER A 104 22.84 -7.27 -16.92
N VAL A 105 21.88 -6.42 -17.22
CA VAL A 105 20.46 -6.68 -16.90
C VAL A 105 19.82 -7.41 -18.08
N HIS A 106 19.32 -8.60 -17.85
CA HIS A 106 18.62 -9.39 -18.85
C HIS A 106 17.09 -9.22 -18.79
N VAL A 107 16.55 -9.09 -17.57
CA VAL A 107 15.11 -8.87 -17.32
C VAL A 107 14.99 -7.91 -16.14
N MET A 108 14.10 -6.93 -16.24
CA MET A 108 13.80 -5.98 -15.18
C MET A 108 12.29 -5.72 -15.13
N GLU A 109 11.59 -6.42 -14.25
CA GLU A 109 10.14 -6.35 -14.13
C GLU A 109 9.68 -5.72 -12.79
N ILE A 110 10.61 -5.60 -11.81
CA ILE A 110 10.31 -5.00 -10.51
C ILE A 110 10.39 -3.48 -10.62
N ASP A 111 9.26 -2.84 -10.51
CA ASP A 111 9.16 -1.39 -10.52
C ASP A 111 9.79 -0.76 -9.28
N SER A 112 10.40 0.41 -9.44
CA SER A 112 11.00 1.20 -8.38
C SER A 112 10.84 2.69 -8.65
N GLY A 113 11.20 3.51 -7.68
CA GLY A 113 11.10 4.95 -7.78
C GLY A 113 9.83 5.51 -7.13
N PRO A 114 9.50 6.77 -7.42
CA PRO A 114 8.35 7.45 -6.82
C PRO A 114 7.03 6.89 -7.35
N PHE A 115 6.04 6.82 -6.47
CA PHE A 115 4.67 6.46 -6.79
C PHE A 115 3.66 7.40 -6.12
N HIS A 116 2.49 7.48 -6.72
CA HIS A 116 1.36 8.23 -6.19
C HIS A 116 0.05 7.58 -6.64
N ARG A 117 -0.69 7.01 -5.69
CA ARG A 117 -2.02 6.45 -5.92
C ARG A 117 -3.08 7.36 -5.31
N LYS A 118 -4.19 7.51 -6.01
CA LYS A 118 -5.36 8.27 -5.55
C LYS A 118 -6.60 7.40 -5.68
N LEU A 119 -7.41 7.39 -4.63
CA LEU A 119 -8.70 6.70 -4.59
C LEU A 119 -9.76 7.66 -4.06
N ARG A 120 -10.88 7.76 -4.73
CA ARG A 120 -12.03 8.49 -4.19
C ARG A 120 -12.70 7.63 -3.12
N VAL A 121 -12.84 8.19 -1.96
CA VAL A 121 -13.46 7.53 -0.79
C VAL A 121 -14.98 7.73 -0.85
N PRO A 122 -15.79 6.68 -0.59
CA PRO A 122 -17.24 6.81 -0.50
C PRO A 122 -17.67 7.80 0.58
N THR A 123 -18.80 8.48 0.35
CA THR A 123 -19.31 9.52 1.26
C THR A 123 -19.75 9.01 2.63
N ASP A 124 -20.02 7.72 2.72
CA ASP A 124 -20.34 7.01 3.97
C ASP A 124 -19.11 6.56 4.76
N CYS A 125 -17.90 6.94 4.33
CA CYS A 125 -16.67 6.68 5.08
C CYS A 125 -16.53 7.71 6.23
N ASP A 126 -16.10 7.20 7.38
CA ASP A 126 -15.69 8.02 8.53
C ASP A 126 -14.19 8.34 8.42
N GLU A 127 -13.89 9.50 7.84
CA GLU A 127 -12.52 9.92 7.56
C GLU A 127 -11.65 10.09 8.79
N ASP A 128 -12.26 10.42 9.94
CA ASP A 128 -11.56 10.65 11.21
C ASP A 128 -11.07 9.35 11.87
N ARG A 129 -11.62 8.22 11.44
CA ARG A 129 -11.31 6.90 11.99
C ARG A 129 -10.48 6.01 11.08
N ILE A 130 -9.96 6.55 9.99
CA ILE A 130 -9.09 5.82 9.05
C ILE A 130 -7.78 5.46 9.74
N LYS A 131 -7.35 4.23 9.55
CA LYS A 131 -6.08 3.70 10.07
C LYS A 131 -5.29 3.01 8.99
N ALA A 132 -3.96 3.08 9.09
CA ALA A 132 -3.05 2.43 8.17
C ALA A 132 -2.00 1.60 8.92
N LEU A 133 -1.72 0.41 8.39
CA LEU A 133 -0.72 -0.54 8.90
C LEU A 133 0.13 -1.05 7.75
N TYR A 134 1.44 -1.05 7.91
CA TYR A 134 2.36 -1.70 6.98
C TYR A 134 2.92 -2.97 7.59
N LYS A 135 2.71 -4.11 6.92
CA LYS A 135 3.14 -5.43 7.38
C LYS A 135 3.44 -6.36 6.21
N HIS A 136 4.54 -7.08 6.30
CA HIS A 136 4.96 -8.09 5.31
C HIS A 136 4.95 -7.59 3.85
N GLY A 137 5.32 -6.34 3.62
CA GLY A 137 5.33 -5.76 2.29
C GLY A 137 3.98 -5.25 1.78
N TYR A 138 2.93 -5.32 2.59
CA TYR A 138 1.61 -4.80 2.27
C TYR A 138 1.24 -3.62 3.16
N LEU A 139 0.73 -2.56 2.54
CA LEU A 139 0.08 -1.46 3.24
C LEU A 139 -1.42 -1.75 3.29
N TRP A 140 -1.96 -1.81 4.50
CA TRP A 140 -3.38 -1.97 4.79
C TRP A 140 -3.95 -0.65 5.26
N ILE A 141 -5.02 -0.19 4.64
CA ILE A 141 -5.74 1.02 5.06
C ILE A 141 -7.19 0.62 5.31
N VAL A 142 -7.63 0.82 6.54
CA VAL A 142 -8.98 0.51 6.99
C VAL A 142 -9.78 1.80 7.11
N LEU A 143 -10.88 1.86 6.38
CA LEU A 143 -11.77 3.00 6.29
C LEU A 143 -13.14 2.59 6.87
N PRO A 144 -13.42 2.91 8.16
CA PRO A 144 -14.71 2.60 8.76
C PRO A 144 -15.86 3.33 8.06
N ARG A 145 -17.01 2.69 7.98
CA ARG A 145 -18.24 3.35 7.55
C ARG A 145 -18.86 4.10 8.71
N LYS A 146 -19.54 5.20 8.40
CA LYS A 146 -20.35 5.94 9.40
C LYS A 146 -21.45 5.02 9.90
N CYS A 147 -21.62 4.98 11.22
CA CYS A 147 -22.80 4.35 11.78
C CYS A 147 -24.02 5.23 11.46
N GLU A 148 -25.07 4.65 10.94
CA GLU A 148 -26.38 5.31 10.85
C GLU A 148 -26.95 5.52 12.23
#